data_0c14cd997447736edec42c944058fd6c
#
_entry.id   0c14cd997447736edec42c944058fd6c
#
_cell.length_a   1.000
_cell.length_b   1.000
_cell.length_c   1.000
_cell.angle_alpha   90.00
_cell.angle_beta   90.00
_cell.angle_gamma   90.00
#
_symmetry.space_group_name_H-M   'P 1'
#
loop_
_entity.id
_entity.type
_entity.pdbx_description
1 polymer ?
#
loop_
_entity_poly.entity_id
_entity_poly.type
_entity_poly.pdbx_seq_one_letter_code
_entity_poly.pdbx_strand_id
1 'polypeptide(L)'
;IYTNEYLNRITVNWNNELADADAETGLALQRDFFARHINYSKDRVVVIISDALRYEVAHTLFEKMQADEKCNASIGAMQGVLPSYTPLGMASLLPHKTIEYSPSYDVLVDGKACSSTEQREAILKEYKISSKCVQFDSMKTMKQADLRSIFTGQDVVYIYHNQIDARGDKAASENEVFTACEEAIEEIYTLIKRIASQANTYHFIVTADHGFIYKRDKIQATDKIAGAASKSNSVGQRYSISAEEIKADGVCHTTVGKVLGSVDERIVSFPLASDIFKVAGAGQNYVHGGCSPQEMLVPMIDVKVDKGKKETSLAEIALVSLTSKITNLITTLDFVQTEPVSD
;
A
#
# COMPACT_ATOMS: atom_id res chain seq x y z
N ILE A 1 1.67 23.69 -11.11
CA ILE A 1 0.24 23.51 -10.75
C ILE A 1 0.06 22.36 -9.76
N TYR A 2 0.42 21.11 -10.11
CA TYR A 2 0.19 19.95 -9.21
C TYR A 2 0.79 20.14 -7.82
N THR A 3 2.06 20.48 -7.71
CA THR A 3 2.75 20.61 -6.41
C THR A 3 2.16 21.74 -5.56
N ASN A 4 2.02 22.95 -6.12
CA ASN A 4 1.65 24.13 -5.34
C ASN A 4 0.14 24.29 -5.15
N GLU A 5 -0.64 23.97 -6.20
CA GLU A 5 -2.09 24.24 -6.18
C GLU A 5 -2.90 23.06 -5.63
N TYR A 6 -2.37 21.84 -5.72
CA TYR A 6 -3.05 20.64 -5.25
C TYR A 6 -2.33 19.99 -4.07
N LEU A 7 -1.14 19.42 -4.30
CA LEU A 7 -0.44 18.60 -3.31
C LEU A 7 -0.18 19.35 -1.99
N ASN A 8 0.38 20.56 -2.05
CA ASN A 8 0.65 21.34 -0.83
C ASN A 8 -0.64 21.67 -0.08
N ARG A 9 -1.68 22.09 -0.79
CA ARG A 9 -2.95 22.46 -0.14
C ARG A 9 -3.63 21.27 0.55
N ILE A 10 -3.71 20.12 -0.12
CA ILE A 10 -4.33 18.94 0.51
C ILE A 10 -3.47 18.43 1.68
N THR A 11 -2.14 18.46 1.56
CA THR A 11 -1.25 18.02 2.64
C THR A 11 -1.34 18.92 3.87
N VAL A 12 -1.37 20.23 3.67
CA VAL A 12 -1.53 21.19 4.78
C VAL A 12 -2.88 21.00 5.48
N ASN A 13 -3.97 20.90 4.71
CA ASN A 13 -5.30 20.67 5.30
C ASN A 13 -5.36 19.33 6.04
N TRP A 14 -4.83 18.26 5.45
CA TRP A 14 -4.73 16.94 6.08
C TRP A 14 -3.97 17.00 7.41
N ASN A 15 -2.81 17.64 7.44
CA ASN A 15 -1.99 17.75 8.64
C ASN A 15 -2.65 18.63 9.72
N ASN A 16 -3.35 19.68 9.34
CA ASN A 16 -4.10 20.51 10.29
C ASN A 16 -5.25 19.73 10.94
N GLU A 17 -5.99 18.96 10.16
CA GLU A 17 -7.07 18.11 10.69
C GLU A 17 -6.52 17.00 11.60
N LEU A 18 -5.42 16.34 11.23
CA LEU A 18 -4.79 15.31 12.07
C LEU A 18 -4.13 15.88 13.35
N ALA A 19 -3.78 17.16 13.37
CA ALA A 19 -3.25 17.82 14.55
C ALA A 19 -4.32 18.04 15.62
N ASP A 20 -5.60 18.11 15.23
CA ASP A 20 -6.71 18.16 16.18
C ASP A 20 -6.75 16.85 16.97
N ALA A 21 -6.67 16.95 18.29
CA ALA A 21 -6.62 15.80 19.18
C ALA A 21 -7.91 14.95 19.14
N ASP A 22 -9.02 15.56 18.72
CA ASP A 22 -10.34 14.93 18.62
C ASP A 22 -10.68 14.47 17.18
N ALA A 23 -9.78 14.68 16.20
CA ALA A 23 -10.03 14.31 14.83
C ALA A 23 -9.91 12.79 14.62
N GLU A 24 -11.05 12.14 14.42
CA GLU A 24 -11.11 10.77 13.94
C GLU A 24 -11.23 10.78 12.42
N THR A 25 -10.26 10.22 11.71
CA THR A 25 -10.34 10.09 10.24
C THR A 25 -11.43 9.12 9.79
N GLY A 26 -11.99 8.34 10.71
CA GLY A 26 -12.94 7.26 10.41
C GLY A 26 -12.30 6.07 9.67
N LEU A 27 -11.01 6.14 9.37
CA LEU A 27 -10.27 5.05 8.71
C LEU A 27 -9.78 4.03 9.73
N ALA A 28 -9.75 2.77 9.32
CA ALA A 28 -9.07 1.74 10.09
C ALA A 28 -7.57 2.05 10.16
N LEU A 29 -6.94 1.77 11.30
CA LEU A 29 -5.49 1.96 11.43
C LEU A 29 -4.74 0.79 10.80
N GLN A 30 -3.66 1.08 10.08
CA GLN A 30 -2.79 0.07 9.47
C GLN A 30 -2.25 -0.93 10.50
N ARG A 31 -1.93 -0.46 11.70
CA ARG A 31 -1.46 -1.32 12.81
C ARG A 31 -2.50 -2.34 13.29
N ASP A 32 -3.77 -2.13 12.99
CA ASP A 32 -4.83 -3.09 13.32
C ASP A 32 -5.08 -4.11 12.20
N PHE A 33 -4.31 -4.06 11.11
CA PHE A 33 -4.52 -4.87 9.90
C PHE A 33 -4.67 -6.36 10.19
N PHE A 34 -3.70 -6.96 10.89
CA PHE A 34 -3.74 -8.39 11.19
C PHE A 34 -4.96 -8.77 12.02
N ALA A 35 -5.25 -8.02 13.07
CA ALA A 35 -6.37 -8.28 13.96
C ALA A 35 -7.72 -8.21 13.23
N ARG A 36 -7.88 -7.24 12.32
CA ARG A 36 -9.13 -7.01 11.60
C ARG A 36 -9.35 -7.97 10.43
N HIS A 37 -8.31 -8.27 9.67
CA HIS A 37 -8.45 -8.93 8.36
C HIS A 37 -7.95 -10.38 8.34
N ILE A 38 -6.99 -10.75 9.21
CA ILE A 38 -6.31 -12.04 9.14
C ILE A 38 -6.71 -12.95 10.30
N ASN A 39 -6.78 -12.43 11.50
CA ASN A 39 -6.89 -13.24 12.72
C ASN A 39 -8.09 -14.19 12.72
N TYR A 40 -9.22 -13.76 12.20
CA TYR A 40 -10.49 -14.53 12.20
C TYR A 40 -10.82 -15.17 10.84
N SER A 41 -9.94 -15.09 9.87
CA SER A 41 -10.16 -15.76 8.59
C SER A 41 -10.17 -17.27 8.76
N LYS A 42 -11.23 -17.92 8.24
CA LYS A 42 -11.37 -19.37 8.20
C LYS A 42 -10.75 -19.98 6.95
N ASP A 43 -10.60 -19.19 5.91
CA ASP A 43 -9.98 -19.57 4.65
C ASP A 43 -8.51 -19.17 4.64
N ARG A 44 -7.71 -19.88 3.82
CA ARG A 44 -6.35 -19.45 3.54
C ARG A 44 -6.35 -18.07 2.93
N VAL A 45 -5.54 -17.17 3.48
CA VAL A 45 -5.37 -15.81 2.99
C VAL A 45 -3.94 -15.59 2.51
N VAL A 46 -3.80 -15.04 1.32
CA VAL A 46 -2.52 -14.54 0.81
C VAL A 46 -2.51 -13.03 0.89
N VAL A 47 -1.58 -12.47 1.64
CA VAL A 47 -1.38 -11.03 1.76
C VAL A 47 -0.21 -10.62 0.87
N ILE A 48 -0.48 -9.81 -0.15
CA ILE A 48 0.54 -9.24 -1.02
C ILE A 48 0.79 -7.82 -0.54
N ILE A 49 1.97 -7.58 -0.01
CA ILE A 49 2.42 -6.27 0.45
C ILE A 49 3.33 -5.70 -0.63
N SER A 50 2.82 -4.71 -1.36
CA SER A 50 3.61 -4.02 -2.38
C SER A 50 4.17 -2.73 -1.78
N ASP A 51 5.49 -2.68 -1.66
CA ASP A 51 6.24 -1.58 -1.08
C ASP A 51 5.98 -0.28 -1.85
N ALA A 52 5.53 0.75 -1.13
CA ALA A 52 5.15 2.05 -1.65
C ALA A 52 3.95 2.05 -2.64
N LEU A 53 3.06 1.07 -2.60
CA LEU A 53 1.87 1.06 -3.46
C LEU A 53 0.88 2.13 -2.99
N ARG A 54 0.80 3.24 -3.71
CA ARG A 54 -0.14 4.33 -3.45
C ARG A 54 -1.60 3.90 -3.67
N TYR A 55 -2.51 4.57 -2.97
CA TYR A 55 -3.94 4.26 -3.07
C TYR A 55 -4.48 4.36 -4.50
N GLU A 56 -4.12 5.41 -5.26
CA GLU A 56 -4.59 5.56 -6.66
C GLU A 56 -4.04 4.49 -7.61
N VAL A 57 -2.82 3.99 -7.37
CA VAL A 57 -2.24 2.88 -8.13
C VAL A 57 -2.99 1.58 -7.80
N ALA A 58 -3.27 1.36 -6.52
CA ALA A 58 -4.07 0.24 -6.06
C ALA A 58 -5.51 0.29 -6.59
N HIS A 59 -6.09 1.49 -6.74
CA HIS A 59 -7.42 1.65 -7.34
C HIS A 59 -7.43 1.21 -8.81
N THR A 60 -6.40 1.51 -9.58
CA THR A 60 -6.27 1.01 -10.95
C THR A 60 -6.16 -0.52 -11.00
N LEU A 61 -5.41 -1.12 -10.07
CA LEU A 61 -5.37 -2.59 -9.92
C LEU A 61 -6.76 -3.15 -9.57
N PHE A 62 -7.48 -2.50 -8.67
CA PHE A 62 -8.84 -2.88 -8.29
C PHE A 62 -9.80 -2.83 -9.48
N GLU A 63 -9.79 -1.77 -10.29
CA GLU A 63 -10.60 -1.68 -11.51
C GLU A 63 -10.28 -2.83 -12.48
N LYS A 64 -9.00 -3.16 -12.64
CA LYS A 64 -8.56 -4.31 -13.45
C LYS A 64 -9.09 -5.64 -12.90
N MET A 65 -9.09 -5.82 -11.57
CA MET A 65 -9.66 -7.01 -10.93
C MET A 65 -11.18 -7.08 -11.11
N GLN A 66 -11.88 -5.96 -10.99
CA GLN A 66 -13.33 -5.90 -11.20
C GLN A 66 -13.75 -6.21 -12.64
N ALA A 67 -12.92 -5.86 -13.61
CA ALA A 67 -13.16 -6.19 -15.01
C ALA A 67 -12.97 -7.69 -15.33
N ASP A 68 -12.36 -8.46 -14.43
CA ASP A 68 -12.21 -9.90 -14.56
C ASP A 68 -13.40 -10.62 -13.90
N GLU A 69 -14.26 -11.25 -14.70
CA GLU A 69 -15.47 -11.98 -14.23
C GLU A 69 -15.20 -13.06 -13.18
N LYS A 70 -13.93 -13.53 -13.10
CA LYS A 70 -13.51 -14.52 -12.10
C LYS A 70 -13.10 -13.91 -10.77
N CYS A 71 -13.01 -12.59 -10.70
CA CYS A 71 -12.57 -11.88 -9.51
C CYS A 71 -13.74 -11.12 -8.88
N ASN A 72 -13.92 -11.32 -7.58
CA ASN A 72 -14.78 -10.47 -6.77
C ASN A 72 -13.87 -9.64 -5.87
N ALA A 73 -13.78 -8.35 -6.14
CA ALA A 73 -12.87 -7.45 -5.44
C ALA A 73 -13.61 -6.29 -4.77
N SER A 74 -13.09 -5.86 -3.63
CA SER A 74 -13.45 -4.62 -2.96
C SER A 74 -12.20 -3.85 -2.56
N ILE A 75 -12.28 -2.53 -2.52
CA ILE A 75 -11.18 -1.67 -2.09
C ILE A 75 -11.60 -0.79 -0.92
N GLY A 76 -10.71 -0.64 0.04
CA GLY A 76 -10.78 0.29 1.15
C GLY A 76 -9.45 0.99 1.36
N ALA A 77 -9.42 1.89 2.33
CA ALA A 77 -8.21 2.56 2.77
C ALA A 77 -7.98 2.36 4.26
N MET A 78 -6.73 2.34 4.67
CA MET A 78 -6.29 2.40 6.05
C MET A 78 -5.45 3.66 6.27
N GLN A 79 -5.50 4.20 7.46
CA GLN A 79 -4.56 5.24 7.88
C GLN A 79 -3.22 4.58 8.23
N GLY A 80 -2.19 4.94 7.49
CA GLY A 80 -0.82 4.48 7.71
C GLY A 80 -0.21 4.98 9.00
N VAL A 81 0.91 4.42 9.36
CA VAL A 81 1.70 4.85 10.52
C VAL A 81 2.66 5.97 10.15
N LEU A 82 3.09 6.76 11.14
CA LEU A 82 4.03 7.86 10.96
C LEU A 82 5.30 7.64 11.82
N PRO A 83 6.51 7.70 11.26
CA PRO A 83 6.83 7.96 9.86
C PRO A 83 6.28 6.90 8.90
N SER A 84 5.83 7.35 7.72
CA SER A 84 5.33 6.48 6.65
C SER A 84 6.50 5.91 5.84
N TYR A 85 7.19 4.93 6.40
CA TYR A 85 8.40 4.33 5.84
C TYR A 85 8.44 2.83 6.04
N THR A 86 9.20 2.13 5.20
CA THR A 86 9.19 0.67 5.10
C THR A 86 9.33 -0.08 6.43
N PRO A 87 10.29 0.24 7.32
CA PRO A 87 10.43 -0.53 8.57
C PRO A 87 9.17 -0.51 9.44
N LEU A 88 8.53 0.67 9.61
CA LEU A 88 7.38 0.81 10.48
C LEU A 88 6.09 0.32 9.81
N GLY A 89 5.90 0.63 8.52
CA GLY A 89 4.76 0.15 7.75
C GLY A 89 4.70 -1.37 7.66
N MET A 90 5.84 -2.02 7.39
CA MET A 90 5.94 -3.48 7.37
C MET A 90 5.67 -4.10 8.75
N ALA A 91 6.18 -3.50 9.83
CA ALA A 91 5.92 -3.94 11.19
C ALA A 91 4.43 -3.83 11.55
N SER A 92 3.77 -2.77 11.11
CA SER A 92 2.36 -2.50 11.37
C SER A 92 1.40 -3.50 10.72
N LEU A 93 1.83 -4.18 9.66
CA LEU A 93 1.06 -5.23 8.99
C LEU A 93 1.24 -6.61 9.62
N LEU A 94 2.19 -6.77 10.54
CA LEU A 94 2.40 -8.01 11.28
C LEU A 94 1.47 -8.11 12.50
N PRO A 95 1.18 -9.31 13.00
CA PRO A 95 0.56 -9.47 14.31
C PRO A 95 1.48 -8.95 15.39
N HIS A 96 0.93 -8.25 16.38
CA HIS A 96 1.68 -7.69 17.49
C HIS A 96 0.80 -7.33 18.67
N LYS A 97 1.41 -7.25 19.84
CA LYS A 97 0.87 -6.56 21.01
C LYS A 97 1.46 -5.16 21.12
N THR A 98 2.75 -5.03 20.79
CA THR A 98 3.48 -3.76 20.81
C THR A 98 4.33 -3.60 19.57
N ILE A 99 4.42 -2.36 19.08
CA ILE A 99 5.44 -1.91 18.14
C ILE A 99 6.22 -0.81 18.85
N GLU A 100 7.54 -0.90 18.82
CA GLU A 100 8.41 0.02 19.53
C GLU A 100 9.70 0.28 18.77
N TYR A 101 10.39 1.35 19.13
CA TYR A 101 11.75 1.61 18.63
C TYR A 101 12.79 1.22 19.69
N SER A 102 13.84 0.54 19.24
CA SER A 102 15.03 0.31 20.05
C SER A 102 15.74 1.64 20.40
N PRO A 103 16.73 1.64 21.29
CA PRO A 103 17.59 2.80 21.52
C PRO A 103 18.36 3.26 20.27
N SER A 104 18.60 2.36 19.30
CA SER A 104 19.23 2.65 18.00
C SER A 104 18.23 3.02 16.91
N TYR A 105 16.96 3.22 17.26
CA TYR A 105 15.86 3.54 16.35
C TYR A 105 15.46 2.41 15.38
N ASP A 106 15.85 1.16 15.64
CA ASP A 106 15.31 0.03 14.91
C ASP A 106 13.88 -0.27 15.35
N VAL A 107 13.03 -0.61 14.39
CA VAL A 107 11.64 -1.01 14.70
C VAL A 107 11.61 -2.43 15.22
N LEU A 108 10.94 -2.63 16.35
CA LEU A 108 10.75 -3.94 16.98
C LEU A 108 9.25 -4.25 17.08
N VAL A 109 8.92 -5.51 16.89
CA VAL A 109 7.58 -6.09 17.09
C VAL A 109 7.65 -7.04 18.26
N ASP A 110 6.93 -6.75 19.35
CA ASP A 110 6.98 -7.51 20.60
C ASP A 110 8.44 -7.75 21.11
N GLY A 111 9.27 -6.69 21.00
CA GLY A 111 10.68 -6.73 21.37
C GLY A 111 11.61 -7.45 20.39
N LYS A 112 11.11 -7.87 19.20
CA LYS A 112 11.87 -8.64 18.21
C LYS A 112 12.13 -7.84 16.95
N ALA A 113 13.31 -8.04 16.36
CA ALA A 113 13.65 -7.46 15.06
C ALA A 113 12.73 -8.02 13.95
N CYS A 114 12.35 -7.16 12.99
CA CYS A 114 11.44 -7.48 11.91
C CYS A 114 11.90 -6.93 10.54
N SER A 115 13.19 -6.71 10.38
CA SER A 115 13.75 -6.12 9.17
C SER A 115 13.87 -7.11 8.00
N SER A 116 14.07 -8.41 8.28
CA SER A 116 14.18 -9.44 7.23
C SER A 116 12.89 -10.26 7.07
N THR A 117 12.76 -10.93 5.92
CA THR A 117 11.64 -11.83 5.63
C THR A 117 11.54 -12.96 6.64
N GLU A 118 12.69 -13.52 7.05
CA GLU A 118 12.79 -14.62 8.01
C GLU A 118 12.35 -14.16 9.42
N GLN A 119 12.74 -12.95 9.83
CA GLN A 119 12.33 -12.37 11.11
C GLN A 119 10.83 -12.13 11.13
N ARG A 120 10.26 -11.58 10.05
CA ARG A 120 8.81 -11.38 9.91
C ARG A 120 8.05 -12.70 9.91
N GLU A 121 8.58 -13.74 9.24
CA GLU A 121 7.99 -15.09 9.28
C GLU A 121 8.00 -15.66 10.71
N ALA A 122 9.09 -15.49 11.46
CA ALA A 122 9.18 -15.95 12.83
C ALA A 122 8.11 -15.29 13.72
N ILE A 123 7.92 -13.98 13.59
CA ILE A 123 6.88 -13.24 14.30
C ILE A 123 5.48 -13.73 13.88
N LEU A 124 5.23 -13.86 12.58
CA LEU A 124 3.93 -14.31 12.07
C LEU A 124 3.55 -15.69 12.59
N LYS A 125 4.52 -16.61 12.66
CA LYS A 125 4.34 -17.98 13.17
C LYS A 125 3.98 -18.06 14.66
N GLU A 126 4.32 -17.09 15.47
CA GLU A 126 3.92 -17.06 16.88
C GLU A 126 2.41 -16.85 17.06
N TYR A 127 1.78 -16.17 16.10
CA TYR A 127 0.34 -15.91 16.10
C TYR A 127 -0.44 -16.89 15.21
N LYS A 128 0.16 -17.32 14.11
CA LYS A 128 -0.39 -18.28 13.13
C LYS A 128 0.71 -19.25 12.73
N ILE A 129 0.76 -20.40 13.38
CA ILE A 129 1.83 -21.41 13.19
C ILE A 129 1.95 -21.88 11.73
N SER A 130 0.81 -22.01 11.05
CA SER A 130 0.73 -22.38 9.63
C SER A 130 0.84 -21.13 8.76
N SER A 131 1.98 -20.44 8.80
CA SER A 131 2.21 -19.24 8.02
C SER A 131 3.59 -19.22 7.38
N LYS A 132 3.72 -18.42 6.33
CA LYS A 132 4.95 -18.26 5.56
C LYS A 132 5.12 -16.84 5.05
N CYS A 133 6.37 -16.39 4.97
CA CYS A 133 6.76 -15.15 4.32
C CYS A 133 7.66 -15.46 3.12
N VAL A 134 7.42 -14.83 1.97
CA VAL A 134 8.20 -15.03 0.75
C VAL A 134 8.42 -13.70 0.02
N GLN A 135 9.52 -13.61 -0.70
CA GLN A 135 9.78 -12.51 -1.62
C GLN A 135 9.16 -12.82 -2.99
N PHE A 136 8.48 -11.84 -3.59
CA PHE A 136 7.86 -11.97 -4.91
C PHE A 136 8.86 -12.42 -5.97
N ASP A 137 10.06 -11.83 -5.99
CA ASP A 137 11.08 -12.14 -6.99
C ASP A 137 11.50 -13.61 -6.98
N SER A 138 11.51 -14.25 -5.81
CA SER A 138 11.80 -15.69 -5.72
C SER A 138 10.74 -16.55 -6.39
N MET A 139 9.51 -16.04 -6.53
CA MET A 139 8.37 -16.78 -7.08
C MET A 139 8.26 -16.65 -8.61
N LYS A 140 8.87 -15.63 -9.22
CA LYS A 140 8.72 -15.32 -10.66
C LYS A 140 9.02 -16.53 -11.56
N THR A 141 10.10 -17.27 -11.27
CA THR A 141 10.61 -18.37 -12.09
C THR A 141 10.27 -19.76 -11.56
N MET A 142 9.53 -19.88 -10.45
CA MET A 142 9.19 -21.16 -9.84
C MET A 142 8.30 -21.99 -10.77
N LYS A 143 8.56 -23.29 -10.81
CA LYS A 143 7.65 -24.26 -11.45
C LYS A 143 6.40 -24.44 -10.59
N GLN A 144 5.33 -24.97 -11.19
CA GLN A 144 4.04 -25.16 -10.50
C GLN A 144 4.15 -25.95 -9.20
N ALA A 145 4.96 -27.04 -9.17
CA ALA A 145 5.12 -27.85 -7.97
C ALA A 145 5.76 -27.07 -6.81
N ASP A 146 6.80 -26.30 -7.10
CA ASP A 146 7.52 -25.49 -6.12
C ASP A 146 6.62 -24.34 -5.63
N LEU A 147 5.92 -23.66 -6.56
CA LEU A 147 4.95 -22.64 -6.23
C LEU A 147 3.87 -23.21 -5.29
N ARG A 148 3.28 -24.36 -5.63
CA ARG A 148 2.25 -25.00 -4.81
C ARG A 148 2.74 -25.36 -3.41
N SER A 149 4.00 -25.74 -3.27
CA SER A 149 4.60 -26.10 -1.96
C SER A 149 4.62 -24.93 -0.99
N ILE A 150 4.69 -23.67 -1.47
CA ILE A 150 4.66 -22.47 -0.64
C ILE A 150 3.34 -22.36 0.12
N PHE A 151 2.23 -22.73 -0.51
CA PHE A 151 0.87 -22.55 0.03
C PHE A 151 0.33 -23.80 0.72
N THR A 152 0.89 -24.97 0.44
CA THR A 152 0.39 -26.24 1.00
C THR A 152 0.60 -26.26 2.50
N GLY A 153 -0.49 -26.50 3.26
CA GLY A 153 -0.47 -26.55 4.72
C GLY A 153 -0.37 -25.18 5.42
N GLN A 154 -0.45 -24.09 4.66
CA GLN A 154 -0.43 -22.74 5.25
C GLN A 154 -1.85 -22.16 5.34
N ASP A 155 -2.11 -21.44 6.42
CA ASP A 155 -3.33 -20.63 6.60
C ASP A 155 -3.11 -19.20 6.12
N VAL A 156 -1.89 -18.67 6.30
CA VAL A 156 -1.52 -17.31 5.91
C VAL A 156 -0.18 -17.31 5.18
N VAL A 157 -0.13 -16.62 4.03
CA VAL A 157 1.13 -16.41 3.30
C VAL A 157 1.29 -14.91 3.02
N TYR A 158 2.38 -14.31 3.50
CA TYR A 158 2.78 -12.94 3.18
C TYR A 158 3.76 -12.95 2.01
N ILE A 159 3.45 -12.17 0.98
CA ILE A 159 4.30 -11.99 -0.21
C ILE A 159 4.75 -10.54 -0.23
N TYR A 160 6.06 -10.31 -0.15
CA TYR A 160 6.66 -9.00 -0.23
C TYR A 160 7.05 -8.68 -1.67
N HIS A 161 6.46 -7.61 -2.22
CA HIS A 161 6.66 -7.15 -3.58
C HIS A 161 7.30 -5.75 -3.50
N ASN A 162 8.48 -5.58 -4.11
CA ASN A 162 9.26 -4.35 -4.00
C ASN A 162 9.70 -3.83 -5.37
N GLN A 163 8.76 -3.52 -6.26
CA GLN A 163 9.10 -2.97 -7.58
C GLN A 163 9.05 -1.45 -7.61
N ILE A 164 8.10 -0.85 -6.88
CA ILE A 164 7.89 0.60 -6.91
C ILE A 164 8.99 1.29 -6.12
N ASP A 165 9.16 0.93 -4.84
CA ASP A 165 10.15 1.55 -3.96
C ASP A 165 11.58 1.32 -4.45
N ALA A 166 11.91 0.11 -4.91
CA ALA A 166 13.24 -0.22 -5.41
C ALA A 166 13.71 0.65 -6.59
N ARG A 167 12.78 1.19 -7.39
CA ARG A 167 13.08 2.14 -8.47
C ARG A 167 12.98 3.58 -8.00
N GLY A 168 11.99 3.91 -7.19
CA GLY A 168 11.75 5.26 -6.69
C GLY A 168 12.86 5.78 -5.79
N ASP A 169 13.36 4.96 -4.88
CA ASP A 169 14.33 5.37 -3.86
C ASP A 169 15.75 5.61 -4.41
N LYS A 170 16.01 5.25 -5.65
CA LYS A 170 17.31 5.46 -6.31
C LYS A 170 17.28 6.68 -7.20
N ALA A 171 18.15 7.66 -6.94
CA ALA A 171 18.28 8.88 -7.75
C ALA A 171 18.47 8.62 -9.27
N ALA A 172 19.04 7.47 -9.64
CA ALA A 172 19.27 7.09 -11.04
C ALA A 172 17.99 6.62 -11.76
N SER A 173 16.99 6.12 -11.02
CA SER A 173 15.76 5.54 -11.57
C SER A 173 14.46 6.12 -10.98
N GLU A 174 14.53 7.15 -10.14
CA GLU A 174 13.34 7.77 -9.53
C GLU A 174 12.33 8.30 -10.55
N ASN A 175 12.76 8.66 -11.76
CA ASN A 175 11.90 9.09 -12.84
C ASN A 175 11.13 7.94 -13.53
N GLU A 176 11.49 6.70 -13.27
CA GLU A 176 10.82 5.49 -13.78
C GLU A 176 9.73 4.97 -12.83
N VAL A 177 9.48 5.64 -11.70
CA VAL A 177 8.54 5.17 -10.68
C VAL A 177 7.12 4.95 -11.22
N PHE A 178 6.65 5.76 -12.18
CA PHE A 178 5.33 5.56 -12.77
C PHE A 178 5.26 4.31 -13.65
N THR A 179 6.32 4.03 -14.42
CA THR A 179 6.44 2.76 -15.14
C THR A 179 6.50 1.59 -14.17
N ALA A 180 7.20 1.73 -13.03
CA ALA A 180 7.21 0.73 -11.98
C ALA A 180 5.82 0.48 -11.38
N CYS A 181 4.99 1.53 -11.24
CA CYS A 181 3.60 1.38 -10.81
C CYS A 181 2.75 0.59 -11.82
N GLU A 182 2.89 0.88 -13.11
CA GLU A 182 2.20 0.14 -14.17
C GLU A 182 2.61 -1.33 -14.20
N GLU A 183 3.91 -1.61 -14.11
CA GLU A 183 4.44 -2.97 -14.05
C GLU A 183 3.98 -3.70 -12.77
N ALA A 184 3.94 -3.03 -11.62
CA ALA A 184 3.46 -3.61 -10.37
C ALA A 184 1.99 -4.05 -10.46
N ILE A 185 1.12 -3.27 -11.13
CA ILE A 185 -0.27 -3.65 -11.38
C ILE A 185 -0.33 -4.98 -12.15
N GLU A 186 0.44 -5.09 -13.25
CA GLU A 186 0.48 -6.30 -14.08
C GLU A 186 1.06 -7.50 -13.34
N GLU A 187 2.14 -7.30 -12.59
CA GLU A 187 2.80 -8.35 -11.82
C GLU A 187 1.89 -8.91 -10.73
N ILE A 188 1.22 -8.04 -9.96
CA ILE A 188 0.32 -8.46 -8.89
C ILE A 188 -0.91 -9.16 -9.47
N TYR A 189 -1.53 -8.61 -10.50
CA TYR A 189 -2.67 -9.24 -11.18
C TYR A 189 -2.31 -10.64 -11.68
N THR A 190 -1.19 -10.77 -12.41
CA THR A 190 -0.71 -12.04 -12.94
C THR A 190 -0.36 -13.05 -11.84
N LEU A 191 0.24 -12.57 -10.74
CA LEU A 191 0.56 -13.41 -9.58
C LEU A 191 -0.70 -14.01 -8.96
N ILE A 192 -1.73 -13.21 -8.71
CA ILE A 192 -3.02 -13.67 -8.17
C ILE A 192 -3.63 -14.75 -9.06
N LYS A 193 -3.70 -14.53 -10.36
CA LYS A 193 -4.23 -15.52 -11.33
C LYS A 193 -3.41 -16.80 -11.34
N ARG A 194 -2.10 -16.68 -11.28
CA ARG A 194 -1.18 -17.82 -11.26
C ARG A 194 -1.32 -18.64 -9.97
N ILE A 195 -1.39 -18.00 -8.81
CA ILE A 195 -1.59 -18.69 -7.52
C ILE A 195 -2.95 -19.38 -7.49
N ALA A 196 -4.01 -18.70 -7.93
CA ALA A 196 -5.35 -19.28 -7.97
C ALA A 196 -5.40 -20.56 -8.84
N SER A 197 -4.80 -20.51 -10.03
CA SER A 197 -4.81 -21.63 -10.98
C SER A 197 -3.85 -22.77 -10.61
N GLN A 198 -2.68 -22.47 -10.03
CA GLN A 198 -1.61 -23.44 -9.81
C GLN A 198 -1.46 -23.91 -8.36
N ALA A 199 -1.87 -23.09 -7.37
CA ALA A 199 -1.68 -23.39 -5.96
C ALA A 199 -2.97 -23.58 -5.17
N ASN A 200 -4.13 -23.63 -5.84
CA ASN A 200 -5.43 -23.87 -5.23
C ASN A 200 -5.72 -22.90 -4.03
N THR A 201 -5.45 -21.63 -4.25
CA THR A 201 -5.63 -20.56 -3.26
C THR A 201 -6.36 -19.39 -3.90
N TYR A 202 -7.42 -18.90 -3.25
CA TYR A 202 -8.45 -18.08 -3.91
C TYR A 202 -8.81 -16.79 -3.17
N HIS A 203 -8.26 -16.57 -1.97
CA HIS A 203 -8.49 -15.35 -1.20
C HIS A 203 -7.18 -14.58 -1.06
N PHE A 204 -7.18 -13.33 -1.51
CA PHE A 204 -6.03 -12.45 -1.52
C PHE A 204 -6.37 -11.11 -0.91
N ILE A 205 -5.42 -10.52 -0.19
CA ILE A 205 -5.46 -9.13 0.22
C ILE A 205 -4.22 -8.45 -0.36
N VAL A 206 -4.41 -7.35 -1.10
CA VAL A 206 -3.31 -6.52 -1.58
C VAL A 206 -3.29 -5.24 -0.77
N THR A 207 -2.13 -4.91 -0.21
CA THR A 207 -1.91 -3.72 0.60
C THR A 207 -0.51 -3.16 0.39
N ALA A 208 -0.20 -2.08 1.09
CA ALA A 208 1.11 -1.43 1.10
C ALA A 208 1.58 -1.17 2.53
N ASP A 209 2.83 -0.93 2.70
CA ASP A 209 3.44 -0.45 3.94
C ASP A 209 3.32 1.08 4.08
N HIS A 210 3.47 1.81 2.98
CA HIS A 210 3.27 3.26 2.85
C HIS A 210 3.02 3.64 1.38
N GLY A 211 2.79 4.92 1.13
CA GLY A 211 2.83 5.49 -0.20
C GLY A 211 4.01 6.47 -0.36
N PHE A 212 3.97 7.35 -1.36
CA PHE A 212 5.05 8.28 -1.64
C PHE A 212 4.54 9.58 -2.27
N ILE A 213 5.36 10.62 -2.22
CA ILE A 213 5.22 11.83 -3.01
C ILE A 213 6.22 11.79 -4.17
N TYR A 214 5.80 12.25 -5.35
CA TYR A 214 6.69 12.48 -6.47
C TYR A 214 6.53 13.90 -7.02
N LYS A 215 7.65 14.64 -7.09
CA LYS A 215 7.73 15.98 -7.71
C LYS A 215 8.52 15.89 -9.00
N ARG A 216 7.92 16.29 -10.12
CA ARG A 216 8.65 16.34 -11.42
C ARG A 216 9.66 17.45 -11.50
N ASP A 217 9.37 18.57 -10.84
CA ASP A 217 10.23 19.75 -10.87
C ASP A 217 11.46 19.52 -10.00
N LYS A 218 12.59 20.07 -10.44
CA LYS A 218 13.82 20.02 -9.66
C LYS A 218 13.62 20.70 -8.32
N ILE A 219 13.94 19.99 -7.25
CA ILE A 219 13.83 20.48 -5.88
C ILE A 219 14.77 21.69 -5.70
N GLN A 220 14.19 22.82 -5.30
CA GLN A 220 14.92 24.06 -5.02
C GLN A 220 15.48 24.06 -3.59
N ALA A 221 16.41 24.97 -3.32
CA ALA A 221 16.94 25.16 -1.97
C ALA A 221 15.87 25.58 -0.96
N THR A 222 14.84 26.31 -1.42
CA THR A 222 13.67 26.74 -0.66
C THR A 222 12.77 25.59 -0.24
N ASP A 223 12.78 24.47 -0.94
CA ASP A 223 11.98 23.28 -0.65
C ASP A 223 12.69 22.37 0.38
N LYS A 224 13.84 22.80 0.92
CA LYS A 224 14.66 22.03 1.84
C LYS A 224 14.74 22.67 3.22
N ILE A 225 14.16 22.00 4.19
CA ILE A 225 14.16 22.41 5.60
C ILE A 225 15.50 21.97 6.24
N ALA A 226 16.21 22.91 6.83
CA ALA A 226 17.47 22.64 7.54
C ALA A 226 17.20 22.18 8.98
N GLY A 227 18.19 21.55 9.60
CA GLY A 227 18.17 21.25 11.05
C GLY A 227 17.74 19.84 11.44
N ALA A 228 17.25 19.01 10.51
CA ALA A 228 16.83 17.64 10.83
C ALA A 228 18.02 16.66 11.06
N ALA A 229 19.18 16.94 10.49
CA ALA A 229 20.33 16.05 10.55
C ALA A 229 21.11 16.22 11.86
N SER A 230 20.84 15.38 12.84
CA SER A 230 21.68 15.15 14.01
C SER A 230 22.16 13.70 14.00
N LYS A 231 23.39 13.44 14.44
CA LYS A 231 23.97 12.07 14.49
C LYS A 231 23.21 11.12 15.43
N SER A 232 22.38 11.64 16.30
CA SER A 232 21.60 10.88 17.28
C SER A 232 20.16 10.61 16.84
N ASN A 233 19.75 11.07 15.67
CA ASN A 233 18.38 10.95 15.18
C ASN A 233 18.27 9.87 14.10
N SER A 234 17.11 9.21 14.03
CA SER A 234 16.69 8.53 12.81
C SER A 234 16.08 9.58 11.88
N VAL A 235 16.64 9.78 10.71
CA VAL A 235 16.24 10.84 9.79
C VAL A 235 16.12 10.36 8.36
N GLY A 236 15.03 10.72 7.73
CA GLY A 236 14.78 10.61 6.29
C GLY A 236 14.47 11.97 5.67
N GLN A 237 14.17 11.98 4.38
CA GLN A 237 13.83 13.23 3.69
C GLN A 237 12.50 13.83 4.15
N ARG A 238 11.59 13.02 4.65
CA ARG A 238 10.25 13.44 5.06
C ARG A 238 9.96 13.24 6.53
N TYR A 239 10.91 12.77 7.32
CA TYR A 239 10.74 12.56 8.75
C TYR A 239 12.05 12.71 9.53
N SER A 240 11.91 12.93 10.82
CA SER A 240 12.99 12.78 11.82
C SER A 240 12.40 12.25 13.11
N ILE A 241 13.07 11.30 13.75
CA ILE A 241 12.73 10.82 15.10
C ILE A 241 13.87 11.22 16.04
N SER A 242 13.55 11.96 17.10
CA SER A 242 14.54 12.49 18.04
C SER A 242 13.93 12.69 19.42
N ALA A 243 14.76 13.00 20.41
CA ALA A 243 14.30 13.42 21.73
C ALA A 243 13.76 14.85 21.76
N GLU A 244 14.10 15.69 20.78
CA GLU A 244 13.75 17.11 20.72
C GLU A 244 13.07 17.46 19.40
N GLU A 245 12.20 18.47 19.43
CA GLU A 245 11.53 19.00 18.25
C GLU A 245 12.51 19.74 17.31
N ILE A 246 12.28 19.59 16.01
CA ILE A 246 12.96 20.42 15.02
C ILE A 246 12.28 21.78 14.99
N LYS A 247 12.93 22.79 15.54
CA LYS A 247 12.45 24.17 15.56
C LYS A 247 12.70 24.86 14.21
N ALA A 248 11.82 24.61 13.25
CA ALA A 248 11.85 25.25 11.94
C ALA A 248 10.42 25.52 11.46
N ASP A 249 10.25 26.59 10.69
CA ASP A 249 8.96 26.90 10.07
C ASP A 249 8.54 25.80 9.11
N GLY A 250 7.24 25.48 9.08
CA GLY A 250 6.71 24.44 8.19
C GLY A 250 7.00 23.01 8.63
N VAL A 251 7.33 22.78 9.92
CA VAL A 251 7.51 21.45 10.52
C VAL A 251 6.40 21.16 11.52
N CYS A 252 5.79 20.01 11.39
CA CYS A 252 4.83 19.46 12.34
C CYS A 252 5.49 18.42 13.24
N HIS A 253 4.87 18.18 14.40
CA HIS A 253 5.37 17.26 15.41
C HIS A 253 4.26 16.39 15.97
N THR A 254 4.61 15.16 16.28
CA THR A 254 3.81 14.25 17.10
C THR A 254 4.74 13.38 17.93
N THR A 255 4.22 12.60 18.86
CA THR A 255 5.04 11.63 19.60
C THR A 255 4.91 10.24 19.02
N VAL A 256 5.97 9.43 19.15
CA VAL A 256 5.93 7.99 18.83
C VAL A 256 4.80 7.32 19.62
N GLY A 257 4.64 7.71 20.88
CA GLY A 257 3.59 7.19 21.75
C GLY A 257 2.18 7.44 21.21
N LYS A 258 1.89 8.66 20.67
CA LYS A 258 0.59 8.97 20.05
C LYS A 258 0.36 8.10 18.81
N VAL A 259 1.38 7.91 17.98
CA VAL A 259 1.28 7.10 16.75
C VAL A 259 1.07 5.62 17.04
N LEU A 260 1.85 5.06 17.96
CA LEU A 260 1.88 3.62 18.25
C LEU A 260 0.98 3.18 19.41
N GLY A 261 0.35 4.12 20.10
CA GLY A 261 -0.46 3.83 21.29
C GLY A 261 0.39 3.39 22.48
N SER A 262 1.57 3.98 22.64
CA SER A 262 2.55 3.68 23.69
C SER A 262 2.89 4.92 24.54
N VAL A 263 3.78 4.76 25.52
CA VAL A 263 4.29 5.86 26.35
C VAL A 263 5.60 6.47 25.84
N ASP A 264 6.00 6.18 24.62
CA ASP A 264 7.24 6.67 24.03
C ASP A 264 7.16 8.18 23.74
N GLU A 265 7.98 8.97 24.42
CA GLU A 265 7.98 10.44 24.32
C GLU A 265 8.86 10.96 23.17
N ARG A 266 9.54 10.10 22.42
CA ARG A 266 10.32 10.54 21.25
C ARG A 266 9.42 11.27 20.27
N ILE A 267 9.99 12.33 19.68
CA ILE A 267 9.28 13.21 18.77
C ILE A 267 9.47 12.74 17.33
N VAL A 268 8.37 12.62 16.61
CA VAL A 268 8.36 12.48 15.16
C VAL A 268 8.11 13.85 14.57
N SER A 269 9.10 14.39 13.87
CA SER A 269 9.02 15.66 13.14
C SER A 269 8.86 15.39 11.66
N PHE A 270 7.98 16.10 10.98
CA PHE A 270 7.71 15.95 9.55
C PHE A 270 7.30 17.27 8.90
N PRO A 271 7.54 17.49 7.60
CA PRO A 271 7.13 18.71 6.92
C PRO A 271 5.61 18.86 6.84
N LEU A 272 5.11 20.06 7.09
CA LEU A 272 3.68 20.42 7.00
C LEU A 272 3.13 20.24 5.58
N ALA A 273 3.95 20.52 4.57
CA ALA A 273 3.61 20.44 3.16
C ALA A 273 4.46 19.37 2.44
N SER A 274 4.70 19.53 1.16
CA SER A 274 5.50 18.60 0.36
C SER A 274 7.02 18.85 0.39
N ASP A 275 7.48 19.72 1.29
CA ASP A 275 8.90 20.01 1.47
C ASP A 275 9.67 18.80 2.02
N ILE A 276 10.99 18.85 1.92
CA ILE A 276 11.86 17.78 2.41
C ILE A 276 12.88 18.31 3.42
N PHE A 277 13.32 17.47 4.32
CA PHE A 277 14.49 17.75 5.15
C PHE A 277 15.76 17.66 4.32
N LYS A 278 16.74 18.52 4.64
CA LYS A 278 18.05 18.51 4.01
C LYS A 278 18.87 17.35 4.54
N VAL A 279 18.82 16.22 3.83
CA VAL A 279 19.56 14.99 4.12
C VAL A 279 20.48 14.68 2.93
N ALA A 280 21.68 14.18 3.18
CA ALA A 280 22.63 13.84 2.13
C ALA A 280 22.31 12.49 1.49
N GLY A 281 22.47 12.38 0.17
CA GLY A 281 22.71 11.12 -0.52
C GLY A 281 21.54 10.42 -1.20
N ALA A 282 20.26 10.84 -1.04
CA ALA A 282 19.11 10.17 -1.67
C ALA A 282 18.60 10.92 -2.92
N GLY A 283 17.77 10.24 -3.73
CA GLY A 283 16.89 10.90 -4.71
C GLY A 283 16.03 11.96 -4.01
N GLN A 284 15.50 12.90 -4.76
CA GLN A 284 14.80 14.05 -4.15
C GLN A 284 13.38 14.22 -4.68
N ASN A 285 13.11 13.62 -5.85
CA ASN A 285 11.82 13.73 -6.51
C ASN A 285 10.83 12.68 -6.00
N TYR A 286 11.31 11.49 -5.73
CA TYR A 286 10.57 10.42 -5.04
C TYR A 286 10.93 10.46 -3.55
N VAL A 287 9.95 10.66 -2.69
CA VAL A 287 10.16 10.75 -1.23
C VAL A 287 8.97 10.19 -0.46
N HIS A 288 9.24 9.62 0.70
CA HIS A 288 8.24 9.10 1.64
C HIS A 288 8.70 9.30 3.10
N GLY A 289 7.85 8.98 4.05
CA GLY A 289 8.14 9.10 5.48
C GLY A 289 7.38 10.21 6.17
N GLY A 290 6.73 11.09 5.42
CA GLY A 290 5.93 12.20 5.95
C GLY A 290 4.46 11.88 6.14
N CYS A 291 3.67 12.94 6.30
CA CYS A 291 2.25 12.87 6.62
C CYS A 291 1.40 13.54 5.54
N SER A 292 1.56 13.13 4.28
CA SER A 292 0.62 13.52 3.23
C SER A 292 -0.42 12.42 2.99
N PRO A 293 -1.59 12.74 2.42
CA PRO A 293 -2.54 11.69 2.01
C PRO A 293 -1.90 10.64 1.10
N GLN A 294 -0.99 11.05 0.20
CA GLN A 294 -0.30 10.14 -0.72
C GLN A 294 0.68 9.17 -0.02
N GLU A 295 1.17 9.54 1.16
CA GLU A 295 2.05 8.71 1.98
C GLU A 295 1.26 7.85 2.98
N MET A 296 0.13 8.37 3.49
CA MET A 296 -0.60 7.85 4.65
C MET A 296 -1.87 7.06 4.31
N LEU A 297 -2.47 7.25 3.13
CA LEU A 297 -3.63 6.45 2.70
C LEU A 297 -3.15 5.12 2.11
N VAL A 298 -3.08 4.10 2.97
CA VAL A 298 -2.66 2.76 2.61
C VAL A 298 -3.85 2.00 2.03
N PRO A 299 -3.74 1.46 0.80
CA PRO A 299 -4.82 0.69 0.20
C PRO A 299 -5.00 -0.67 0.87
N MET A 300 -6.23 -1.19 0.80
CA MET A 300 -6.56 -2.56 1.13
C MET A 300 -7.54 -3.08 0.09
N ILE A 301 -7.09 -3.96 -0.80
CA ILE A 301 -7.93 -4.64 -1.78
C ILE A 301 -8.17 -6.07 -1.31
N ASP A 302 -9.41 -6.44 -1.04
CA ASP A 302 -9.82 -7.83 -0.77
C ASP A 302 -10.28 -8.45 -2.09
N VAL A 303 -9.68 -9.57 -2.48
CA VAL A 303 -9.95 -10.25 -3.76
C VAL A 303 -10.27 -11.71 -3.51
N LYS A 304 -11.42 -12.16 -3.97
CA LYS A 304 -11.79 -13.57 -4.05
C LYS A 304 -11.86 -14.01 -5.50
N VAL A 305 -11.11 -15.05 -5.85
CA VAL A 305 -11.10 -15.63 -7.19
C VAL A 305 -12.01 -16.85 -7.21
N ASP A 306 -12.90 -16.94 -8.17
CA ASP A 306 -13.83 -18.06 -8.30
C ASP A 306 -13.10 -19.37 -8.66
N LYS A 307 -13.51 -20.46 -7.98
CA LYS A 307 -12.92 -21.81 -8.16
C LYS A 307 -13.36 -22.53 -9.42
N GLY A 308 -14.45 -22.12 -10.04
CA GLY A 308 -15.08 -22.77 -11.17
C GLY A 308 -14.80 -22.10 -12.50
N LYS A 309 -14.99 -22.87 -13.61
CA LYS A 309 -15.30 -22.26 -14.89
C LYS A 309 -16.71 -21.69 -14.79
N LYS A 310 -16.84 -20.39 -14.61
CA LYS A 310 -18.09 -19.73 -15.03
C LYS A 310 -18.10 -19.81 -16.57
N GLU A 311 -18.84 -20.70 -17.14
CA GLU A 311 -19.28 -20.56 -18.51
C GLU A 311 -20.33 -19.45 -18.54
N THR A 312 -19.88 -18.21 -18.58
CA THR A 312 -20.74 -17.10 -18.93
C THR A 312 -20.87 -17.16 -20.45
N SER A 313 -21.99 -17.67 -20.92
CA SER A 313 -22.40 -17.47 -22.29
C SER A 313 -22.69 -15.97 -22.46
N LEU A 314 -22.05 -15.35 -23.46
CA LEU A 314 -22.40 -14.00 -23.86
C LEU A 314 -23.88 -13.98 -24.27
N ALA A 315 -24.64 -13.05 -23.74
CA ALA A 315 -26.01 -12.86 -24.19
C ALA A 315 -26.01 -12.43 -25.66
N GLU A 316 -26.68 -13.20 -26.49
CA GLU A 316 -26.92 -12.75 -27.87
C GLU A 316 -28.02 -11.69 -27.86
N ILE A 317 -27.66 -10.51 -28.33
CA ILE A 317 -28.59 -9.39 -28.43
C ILE A 317 -28.81 -8.99 -29.91
N ALA A 318 -30.03 -8.73 -30.27
CA ALA A 318 -30.40 -8.18 -31.57
C ALA A 318 -30.92 -6.74 -31.42
N LEU A 319 -30.52 -5.88 -32.30
CA LEU A 319 -31.10 -4.54 -32.42
C LEU A 319 -32.51 -4.63 -33.02
N VAL A 320 -33.50 -4.24 -32.24
CA VAL A 320 -34.89 -4.16 -32.69
C VAL A 320 -35.20 -2.71 -33.02
N SER A 321 -34.78 -2.23 -34.19
CA SER A 321 -35.07 -0.89 -34.66
C SER A 321 -35.96 -0.93 -35.87
N LEU A 322 -37.06 -0.18 -35.84
CA LEU A 322 -37.98 -0.01 -36.97
C LEU A 322 -37.46 1.00 -37.98
N THR A 323 -36.38 1.72 -37.69
CA THR A 323 -35.82 2.77 -38.55
C THR A 323 -34.40 2.45 -38.96
N SER A 324 -34.16 2.41 -40.27
CA SER A 324 -32.83 2.23 -40.87
C SER A 324 -32.05 3.55 -41.05
N LYS A 325 -32.62 4.69 -40.66
CA LYS A 325 -32.02 6.01 -40.83
C LYS A 325 -32.27 6.88 -39.58
N ILE A 326 -31.19 7.37 -39.01
CA ILE A 326 -31.22 8.32 -37.90
C ILE A 326 -31.13 9.72 -38.47
N THR A 327 -32.14 10.55 -38.19
CA THR A 327 -32.22 11.95 -38.65
C THR A 327 -32.22 12.96 -37.49
N ASN A 328 -32.31 12.50 -36.27
CA ASN A 328 -32.34 13.33 -35.08
C ASN A 328 -31.01 13.27 -34.32
N LEU A 329 -30.71 14.32 -33.54
CA LEU A 329 -29.54 14.39 -32.68
C LEU A 329 -29.59 13.39 -31.50
N ILE A 330 -30.78 12.94 -31.09
CA ILE A 330 -31.01 11.94 -30.06
C ILE A 330 -31.92 10.88 -30.66
N THR A 331 -31.52 9.62 -30.51
CA THR A 331 -32.33 8.49 -30.91
C THR A 331 -32.25 7.40 -29.86
N THR A 332 -33.35 6.63 -29.71
CA THR A 332 -33.37 5.46 -28.85
C THR A 332 -33.13 4.23 -29.72
N LEU A 333 -32.26 3.35 -29.23
CA LEU A 333 -32.02 2.05 -29.83
C LEU A 333 -32.52 0.99 -28.84
N ASP A 334 -33.42 0.15 -29.31
CA ASP A 334 -33.98 -0.94 -28.54
C ASP A 334 -33.25 -2.25 -28.87
N PHE A 335 -32.78 -2.96 -27.86
CA PHE A 335 -32.16 -4.25 -28.01
C PHE A 335 -33.01 -5.32 -27.33
N VAL A 336 -33.08 -6.49 -27.93
CA VAL A 336 -33.72 -7.66 -27.33
C VAL A 336 -32.70 -8.79 -27.20
N GLN A 337 -32.71 -9.48 -26.09
CA GLN A 337 -31.95 -10.71 -25.92
C GLN A 337 -32.65 -11.82 -26.72
N THR A 338 -31.92 -12.45 -27.62
CA THR A 338 -32.51 -13.43 -28.58
C THR A 338 -32.56 -14.84 -28.01
N GLU A 339 -31.65 -15.18 -27.07
CA GLU A 339 -31.63 -16.47 -26.39
C GLU A 339 -31.49 -16.31 -24.86
N PRO A 340 -32.16 -17.16 -24.06
CA PRO A 340 -31.97 -17.11 -22.62
C PRO A 340 -30.54 -17.51 -22.27
N VAL A 341 -29.92 -16.74 -21.37
CA VAL A 341 -28.62 -17.13 -20.77
C VAL A 341 -28.91 -18.21 -19.74
N SER A 342 -28.33 -19.39 -19.91
CA SER A 342 -28.37 -20.46 -18.90
C SER A 342 -27.39 -20.13 -17.77
N ASP A 343 -27.86 -20.21 -16.53
CA ASP A 343 -27.07 -20.11 -15.30
C ASP A 343 -25.97 -21.20 -15.20
#